data_fc98f5ac77243ddf05442cd3b9ec87c7
#
_entry.id   fc98f5ac77243ddf05442cd3b9ec87c7
#
_cell.length_a   1.000
_cell.length_b   1.000
_cell.length_c   1.000
_cell.angle_alpha   90.00
_cell.angle_beta   90.00
_cell.angle_gamma   90.00
#
_symmetry.space_group_name_H-M   'P 1'
#
loop_
_entity.id
_entity.type
_entity.pdbx_description
1 polymer ?
#
loop_
_entity_poly.entity_id
_entity_poly.type
_entity_poly.pdbx_seq_one_letter_code
_entity_poly.pdbx_strand_id
1 'polypeptide(L)'
;MQQIKIIFALIATILLTACSEDNMKPTDFKDQEPRLIIEEYMSGNIKAWGILQNRSGKVTRQFSADLNGKWDGKQLILDEKFIWNDGEIQTRQWKIDKIDEHNYEGTAGDVVGTAKGYSYGPAFKFEYVLLVPVKGREMKITFDDWIFMQDERVAINRATMTKFGIKVAELTVMFVKD
;
A
#
# COMPACT_ATOMS: atom_id res chain seq x y z
N MET A 1 22.61 49.72 3.38
CA MET A 1 22.95 48.38 3.90
C MET A 1 21.85 47.79 4.81
N GLN A 2 21.13 48.60 5.58
CA GLN A 2 20.06 48.10 6.49
C GLN A 2 18.80 47.62 5.75
N GLN A 3 18.43 48.26 4.65
CA GLN A 3 17.27 47.89 3.80
C GLN A 3 17.46 46.52 3.11
N ILE A 4 18.66 46.15 2.71
CA ILE A 4 18.94 44.87 2.05
C ILE A 4 18.83 43.70 3.04
N LYS A 5 19.20 43.89 4.31
CA LYS A 5 19.08 42.87 5.36
C LYS A 5 17.61 42.55 5.71
N ILE A 6 16.73 43.54 5.65
CA ILE A 6 15.29 43.38 5.91
C ILE A 6 14.62 42.57 4.77
N ILE A 7 15.00 42.82 3.51
CA ILE A 7 14.46 42.08 2.34
C ILE A 7 14.90 40.61 2.39
N PHE A 8 16.14 40.30 2.75
CA PHE A 8 16.61 38.93 2.91
C PHE A 8 15.91 38.18 4.06
N ALA A 9 15.63 38.85 5.18
CA ALA A 9 14.89 38.26 6.28
C ALA A 9 13.42 37.95 5.89
N LEU A 10 12.77 38.82 5.10
CA LEU A 10 11.39 38.62 4.62
C LEU A 10 11.29 37.45 3.61
N ILE A 11 12.27 37.30 2.71
CA ILE A 11 12.33 36.21 1.73
C ILE A 11 12.57 34.87 2.43
N ALA A 12 13.41 34.82 3.47
CA ALA A 12 13.65 33.61 4.25
C ALA A 12 12.39 33.13 5.01
N THR A 13 11.54 34.05 5.43
CA THR A 13 10.31 33.72 6.17
C THR A 13 9.20 33.17 5.23
N ILE A 14 9.19 33.57 3.97
CA ILE A 14 8.19 33.09 2.97
C ILE A 14 8.51 31.65 2.50
N LEU A 15 9.77 31.22 2.58
CA LEU A 15 10.17 29.85 2.17
C LEU A 15 9.84 28.77 3.23
N LEU A 16 9.39 29.13 4.43
CA LEU A 16 9.04 28.19 5.50
C LEU A 16 7.54 27.83 5.56
N THR A 17 6.70 28.39 4.69
CA THR A 17 5.25 28.09 4.66
C THR A 17 4.84 27.10 3.57
N ALA A 18 5.79 26.37 2.99
CA ALA A 18 5.49 25.37 1.97
C ALA A 18 5.53 23.95 2.55
N CYS A 19 4.42 23.26 2.40
CA CYS A 19 4.16 21.86 2.62
C CYS A 19 3.80 21.45 4.04
N SER A 20 2.60 21.78 4.48
CA SER A 20 1.84 20.75 5.18
C SER A 20 1.47 19.71 4.10
N GLU A 21 2.17 18.61 4.04
CA GLU A 21 1.65 17.44 3.32
C GLU A 21 0.34 17.09 4.00
N ASP A 22 -0.76 17.39 3.32
CA ASP A 22 -2.10 16.96 3.74
C ASP A 22 -2.16 15.46 3.46
N ASN A 23 -1.63 14.69 4.42
CA ASN A 23 -1.53 13.25 4.28
C ASN A 23 -2.94 12.66 4.23
N MET A 24 -3.28 12.03 3.12
CA MET A 24 -4.52 11.30 2.90
C MET A 24 -4.81 10.34 4.05
N LYS A 25 -6.02 10.42 4.62
CA LYS A 25 -6.49 9.57 5.73
C LYS A 25 -7.61 8.64 5.25
N PRO A 26 -7.74 7.43 5.79
CA PRO A 26 -8.83 6.53 5.43
C PRO A 26 -10.22 7.19 5.60
N THR A 27 -10.41 7.97 6.64
CA THR A 27 -11.66 8.68 6.94
C THR A 27 -12.08 9.74 5.91
N ASP A 28 -11.16 10.17 5.03
CA ASP A 28 -11.48 11.13 3.95
C ASP A 28 -12.42 10.51 2.90
N PHE A 29 -12.55 9.18 2.91
CA PHE A 29 -13.34 8.40 1.97
C PHE A 29 -14.67 7.87 2.54
N LYS A 30 -15.00 8.14 3.81
CA LYS A 30 -16.12 7.52 4.56
C LYS A 30 -17.50 7.60 3.88
N ASP A 31 -17.74 8.66 3.12
CA ASP A 31 -19.03 8.92 2.46
C ASP A 31 -18.98 8.70 0.94
N GLN A 32 -17.94 8.02 0.43
CA GLN A 32 -17.73 7.77 -0.99
C GLN A 32 -18.10 6.33 -1.39
N GLU A 33 -18.54 6.16 -2.63
CA GLU A 33 -18.85 4.89 -3.27
C GLU A 33 -17.94 4.60 -4.48
N PRO A 34 -17.79 3.34 -4.90
CA PRO A 34 -18.35 2.12 -4.30
C PRO A 34 -17.67 1.75 -3.00
N ARG A 35 -18.38 1.12 -2.05
CA ARG A 35 -17.79 0.69 -0.77
C ARG A 35 -16.94 -0.56 -0.95
N LEU A 36 -15.66 -0.51 -0.54
CA LEU A 36 -14.76 -1.65 -0.50
C LEU A 36 -14.89 -2.39 0.84
N ILE A 37 -15.50 -3.57 0.80
CA ILE A 37 -15.47 -4.55 1.89
C ILE A 37 -14.37 -5.55 1.54
N ILE A 38 -13.20 -5.40 2.17
CA ILE A 38 -11.97 -6.08 1.74
C ILE A 38 -12.09 -7.60 1.80
N GLU A 39 -12.76 -8.16 2.82
CA GLU A 39 -12.98 -9.59 2.95
C GLU A 39 -13.93 -10.15 1.89
N GLU A 40 -14.89 -9.37 1.39
CA GLU A 40 -15.78 -9.76 0.30
C GLU A 40 -15.08 -9.64 -1.05
N TYR A 41 -14.38 -8.50 -1.27
CA TYR A 41 -13.67 -8.27 -2.52
C TYR A 41 -12.55 -9.28 -2.72
N MET A 42 -11.75 -9.56 -1.70
CA MET A 42 -10.61 -10.49 -1.79
C MET A 42 -11.01 -11.97 -1.67
N SER A 43 -12.29 -12.31 -1.45
CA SER A 43 -12.76 -13.69 -1.46
C SER A 43 -12.94 -14.24 -2.89
N GLY A 44 -12.49 -15.48 -3.10
CA GLY A 44 -12.48 -16.15 -4.42
C GLY A 44 -11.18 -15.91 -5.18
N ASN A 45 -11.27 -15.97 -6.51
CA ASN A 45 -10.12 -15.83 -7.40
C ASN A 45 -9.97 -14.39 -7.89
N ILE A 46 -8.75 -13.89 -7.85
CA ILE A 46 -8.39 -12.57 -8.34
C ILE A 46 -7.13 -12.69 -9.16
N LYS A 47 -7.11 -12.03 -10.31
CA LYS A 47 -5.89 -11.79 -11.10
C LYS A 47 -5.32 -10.41 -10.76
N ALA A 48 -4.01 -10.32 -10.72
CA ALA A 48 -3.34 -9.05 -10.50
C ALA A 48 -2.15 -8.85 -11.44
N TRP A 49 -1.88 -7.59 -11.76
CA TRP A 49 -0.69 -7.17 -12.51
C TRP A 49 -0.10 -5.96 -11.83
N GLY A 50 1.22 -5.95 -11.65
CA GLY A 50 1.88 -4.87 -10.95
C GLY A 50 3.19 -4.43 -11.56
N ILE A 51 3.54 -3.18 -11.25
CA ILE A 51 4.84 -2.56 -11.57
C ILE A 51 5.51 -2.07 -10.31
N LEU A 52 6.79 -2.38 -10.17
CA LEU A 52 7.64 -1.85 -9.12
C LEU A 52 8.50 -0.72 -9.69
N GLN A 53 8.40 0.45 -9.10
CA GLN A 53 9.15 1.64 -9.48
C GLN A 53 10.18 1.98 -8.40
N ASN A 54 11.38 2.37 -8.81
CA ASN A 54 12.35 2.92 -7.86
C ASN A 54 12.00 4.36 -7.47
N ARG A 55 12.80 4.96 -6.58
CA ARG A 55 12.60 6.33 -6.07
C ARG A 55 12.47 7.40 -7.17
N SER A 56 13.10 7.19 -8.34
CA SER A 56 13.04 8.14 -9.47
C SER A 56 11.85 7.90 -10.41
N GLY A 57 10.94 6.95 -10.08
CA GLY A 57 9.79 6.61 -10.90
C GLY A 57 10.08 5.62 -12.03
N LYS A 58 11.33 5.15 -12.18
CA LYS A 58 11.69 4.16 -13.21
C LYS A 58 11.14 2.80 -12.82
N VAL A 59 10.38 2.15 -13.72
CA VAL A 59 9.94 0.76 -13.56
C VAL A 59 11.18 -0.14 -13.56
N THR A 60 11.32 -0.94 -12.52
CA THR A 60 12.46 -1.85 -12.31
C THR A 60 12.08 -3.31 -12.44
N ARG A 61 10.83 -3.67 -12.07
CA ARG A 61 10.27 -5.02 -12.20
C ARG A 61 8.77 -4.95 -12.49
N GLN A 62 8.23 -6.02 -13.05
CA GLN A 62 6.80 -6.21 -13.29
C GLN A 62 6.42 -7.62 -12.87
N PHE A 63 5.16 -7.85 -12.54
CA PHE A 63 4.65 -9.18 -12.23
C PHE A 63 3.20 -9.34 -12.67
N SER A 64 2.79 -10.61 -12.82
CA SER A 64 1.42 -11.04 -12.69
C SER A 64 1.26 -11.85 -11.40
N ALA A 65 0.06 -11.88 -10.85
CA ALA A 65 -0.22 -12.70 -9.68
C ALA A 65 -1.60 -13.34 -9.76
N ASP A 66 -1.68 -14.54 -9.17
CA ASP A 66 -2.93 -15.22 -8.85
C ASP A 66 -3.14 -15.13 -7.34
N LEU A 67 -4.32 -14.64 -6.96
CA LEU A 67 -4.74 -14.56 -5.57
C LEU A 67 -5.98 -15.45 -5.37
N ASN A 68 -6.03 -16.11 -4.22
CA ASN A 68 -7.21 -16.88 -3.81
C ASN A 68 -7.53 -16.60 -2.34
N GLY A 69 -8.66 -15.95 -2.09
CA GLY A 69 -9.11 -15.60 -0.75
C GLY A 69 -10.21 -16.49 -0.23
N LYS A 70 -10.20 -16.79 1.08
CA LYS A 70 -11.21 -17.53 1.80
C LYS A 70 -11.59 -16.79 3.07
N TRP A 71 -12.85 -16.38 3.16
CA TRP A 71 -13.40 -15.71 4.32
C TRP A 71 -14.24 -16.69 5.14
N ASP A 72 -14.02 -16.79 6.44
CA ASP A 72 -14.75 -17.70 7.36
C ASP A 72 -15.77 -17.00 8.25
N GLY A 73 -15.99 -15.72 8.07
CA GLY A 73 -16.83 -14.85 8.89
C GLY A 73 -16.06 -14.03 9.94
N LYS A 74 -14.75 -14.30 10.11
CA LYS A 74 -13.88 -13.58 11.05
C LYS A 74 -12.49 -13.30 10.48
N GLN A 75 -11.91 -14.26 9.77
CA GLN A 75 -10.55 -14.17 9.22
C GLN A 75 -10.58 -14.44 7.71
N LEU A 76 -9.90 -13.58 6.96
CA LEU A 76 -9.58 -13.78 5.55
C LEU A 76 -8.21 -14.42 5.44
N ILE A 77 -8.16 -15.62 4.83
CA ILE A 77 -6.93 -16.25 4.39
C ILE A 77 -6.77 -15.91 2.91
N LEU A 78 -5.70 -15.20 2.56
CA LEU A 78 -5.42 -14.79 1.18
C LEU A 78 -4.09 -15.41 0.73
N ASP A 79 -4.17 -16.37 -0.17
CA ASP A 79 -3.02 -16.99 -0.82
C ASP A 79 -2.66 -16.17 -2.07
N GLU A 80 -1.39 -15.77 -2.18
CA GLU A 80 -0.84 -14.99 -3.29
C GLU A 80 0.29 -15.74 -3.96
N LYS A 81 0.28 -15.80 -5.29
CA LYS A 81 1.37 -16.33 -6.10
C LYS A 81 1.78 -15.32 -7.17
N PHE A 82 2.95 -14.75 -7.04
CA PHE A 82 3.54 -13.78 -7.95
C PHE A 82 4.47 -14.45 -8.94
N ILE A 83 4.41 -14.01 -10.19
CA ILE A 83 5.35 -14.40 -11.25
C ILE A 83 5.98 -13.11 -11.78
N TRP A 84 7.24 -12.90 -11.44
CA TRP A 84 8.00 -11.72 -11.84
C TRP A 84 8.55 -11.86 -13.27
N ASN A 85 8.77 -10.73 -13.93
CA ASN A 85 9.29 -10.70 -15.31
C ASN A 85 10.74 -11.19 -15.45
N ASP A 86 11.47 -11.37 -14.36
CA ASP A 86 12.80 -12.02 -14.31
C ASP A 86 12.74 -13.53 -14.03
N GLY A 87 11.53 -14.11 -13.97
CA GLY A 87 11.29 -15.52 -13.74
C GLY A 87 11.22 -15.93 -12.26
N GLU A 88 11.42 -15.02 -11.32
CA GLU A 88 11.22 -15.31 -9.89
C GLU A 88 9.75 -15.62 -9.60
N ILE A 89 9.51 -16.68 -8.83
CA ILE A 89 8.19 -17.02 -8.30
C ILE A 89 8.22 -16.77 -6.80
N GLN A 90 7.29 -15.96 -6.32
CA GLN A 90 7.12 -15.65 -4.91
C GLN A 90 5.72 -16.03 -4.47
N THR A 91 5.58 -16.58 -3.26
CA THR A 91 4.29 -16.87 -2.64
C THR A 91 4.19 -16.17 -1.30
N ARG A 92 2.97 -15.76 -0.94
CA ARG A 92 2.66 -15.22 0.39
C ARG A 92 1.28 -15.70 0.78
N GLN A 93 1.07 -15.96 2.07
CA GLN A 93 -0.24 -16.15 2.65
C GLN A 93 -0.46 -15.09 3.72
N TRP A 94 -1.47 -14.26 3.53
CA TRP A 94 -1.98 -13.36 4.55
C TRP A 94 -3.05 -14.07 5.39
N LYS A 95 -3.05 -13.74 6.69
CA LYS A 95 -4.15 -13.98 7.62
C LYS A 95 -4.60 -12.62 8.10
N ILE A 96 -5.81 -12.21 7.72
CA ILE A 96 -6.35 -10.88 8.00
C ILE A 96 -7.60 -11.04 8.84
N ASP A 97 -7.51 -10.61 10.10
CA ASP A 97 -8.63 -10.61 11.05
C ASP A 97 -9.41 -9.30 10.93
N LYS A 98 -10.73 -9.39 10.82
CA LYS A 98 -11.63 -8.25 10.96
C LYS A 98 -11.86 -7.99 12.43
N ILE A 99 -11.40 -6.83 12.92
CA ILE A 99 -11.53 -6.43 14.32
C ILE A 99 -12.89 -5.77 14.58
N ASP A 100 -13.27 -4.88 13.68
CA ASP A 100 -14.58 -4.21 13.66
C ASP A 100 -14.96 -3.79 12.23
N GLU A 101 -15.94 -2.89 12.07
CA GLU A 101 -16.42 -2.44 10.76
C GLU A 101 -15.32 -1.78 9.91
N HIS A 102 -14.35 -1.14 10.54
CA HIS A 102 -13.35 -0.33 9.87
C HIS A 102 -11.91 -0.82 10.07
N ASN A 103 -11.66 -1.64 11.09
CA ASN A 103 -10.32 -2.00 11.54
C ASN A 103 -10.00 -3.48 11.27
N TYR A 104 -8.79 -3.71 10.77
CA TYR A 104 -8.28 -5.03 10.44
C TYR A 104 -6.85 -5.20 10.98
N GLU A 105 -6.49 -6.43 11.28
CA GLU A 105 -5.14 -6.82 11.64
C GLU A 105 -4.68 -7.95 10.73
N GLY A 106 -3.43 -7.88 10.24
CA GLY A 106 -2.92 -8.89 9.33
C GLY A 106 -1.54 -9.41 9.71
N THR A 107 -1.29 -10.69 9.38
CA THR A 107 0.02 -11.31 9.51
C THR A 107 0.35 -12.11 8.25
N ALA A 108 1.65 -12.18 7.91
CA ALA A 108 2.20 -13.07 6.88
C ALA A 108 3.61 -13.51 7.29
N GLY A 109 4.15 -14.50 6.61
CA GLY A 109 5.45 -15.09 6.97
C GLY A 109 6.64 -14.12 6.91
N ASP A 110 6.56 -13.11 6.05
CA ASP A 110 7.58 -12.07 5.84
C ASP A 110 7.22 -10.73 6.50
N VAL A 111 6.10 -10.64 7.24
CA VAL A 111 5.67 -9.44 7.97
C VAL A 111 6.31 -9.40 9.35
N VAL A 112 6.84 -8.25 9.73
CA VAL A 112 7.40 -7.99 11.06
C VAL A 112 6.29 -7.44 11.96
N GLY A 113 5.87 -8.24 12.93
CA GLY A 113 4.77 -7.89 13.82
C GLY A 113 3.40 -8.06 13.15
N THR A 114 2.51 -7.10 13.35
CA THR A 114 1.13 -7.12 12.86
C THR A 114 0.89 -5.93 11.95
N ALA A 115 0.35 -6.18 10.76
CA ALA A 115 -0.14 -5.15 9.86
C ALA A 115 -1.44 -4.55 10.38
N LYS A 116 -1.67 -3.26 10.12
CA LYS A 116 -2.90 -2.54 10.51
C LYS A 116 -3.67 -2.12 9.27
N GLY A 117 -4.95 -2.48 9.21
CA GLY A 117 -5.84 -2.18 8.10
C GLY A 117 -6.97 -1.25 8.50
N TYR A 118 -7.37 -0.38 7.56
CA TYR A 118 -8.44 0.60 7.76
C TYR A 118 -9.29 0.68 6.49
N SER A 119 -10.61 0.45 6.60
CA SER A 119 -11.55 0.47 5.48
C SER A 119 -12.59 1.57 5.63
N TYR A 120 -12.65 2.48 4.65
CA TYR A 120 -13.66 3.56 4.58
C TYR A 120 -14.03 3.83 3.12
N GLY A 121 -15.33 3.81 2.78
CA GLY A 121 -15.80 4.01 1.41
C GLY A 121 -15.07 3.08 0.42
N PRO A 122 -14.56 3.58 -0.72
CA PRO A 122 -13.82 2.79 -1.70
C PRO A 122 -12.38 2.45 -1.30
N ALA A 123 -11.88 2.96 -0.16
CA ALA A 123 -10.48 2.87 0.22
C ALA A 123 -10.23 1.86 1.34
N PHE A 124 -9.19 1.04 1.16
CA PHE A 124 -8.60 0.22 2.19
C PHE A 124 -7.11 0.58 2.31
N LYS A 125 -6.69 1.03 3.49
CA LYS A 125 -5.30 1.29 3.81
C LYS A 125 -4.72 0.12 4.61
N PHE A 126 -3.49 -0.30 4.28
CA PHE A 126 -2.79 -1.34 5.00
C PHE A 126 -1.35 -0.90 5.30
N GLU A 127 -0.98 -0.85 6.57
CA GLU A 127 0.33 -0.42 7.02
C GLU A 127 1.10 -1.59 7.62
N TYR A 128 2.27 -1.89 7.10
CA TYR A 128 3.08 -3.03 7.56
C TYR A 128 4.57 -2.87 7.26
N VAL A 129 5.37 -3.72 7.89
CA VAL A 129 6.81 -3.83 7.65
C VAL A 129 7.11 -5.22 7.12
N LEU A 130 7.74 -5.31 5.93
CA LEU A 130 8.22 -6.58 5.37
C LEU A 130 9.72 -6.74 5.55
N LEU A 131 10.14 -8.01 5.68
CA LEU A 131 11.50 -8.45 5.43
C LEU A 131 11.67 -8.70 3.93
N VAL A 132 12.32 -7.78 3.24
CA VAL A 132 12.53 -7.84 1.79
C VAL A 132 13.97 -8.27 1.51
N PRO A 133 14.20 -9.33 0.71
CA PRO A 133 15.55 -9.70 0.30
C PRO A 133 16.11 -8.68 -0.70
N VAL A 134 17.19 -8.02 -0.34
CA VAL A 134 17.89 -7.05 -1.18
C VAL A 134 19.37 -7.41 -1.23
N LYS A 135 19.87 -7.80 -2.41
CA LYS A 135 21.29 -8.17 -2.62
C LYS A 135 21.80 -9.20 -1.59
N GLY A 136 20.98 -10.23 -1.30
CA GLY A 136 21.35 -11.31 -0.38
C GLY A 136 21.26 -10.96 1.12
N ARG A 137 20.64 -9.83 1.47
CA ARG A 137 20.37 -9.43 2.85
C ARG A 137 18.90 -9.10 3.04
N GLU A 138 18.32 -9.48 4.17
CA GLU A 138 16.97 -9.07 4.53
C GLU A 138 16.97 -7.63 5.04
N MET A 139 16.05 -6.84 4.50
CA MET A 139 15.88 -5.44 4.87
C MET A 139 14.44 -5.19 5.30
N LYS A 140 14.26 -4.56 6.47
CA LYS A 140 12.95 -4.06 6.89
C LYS A 140 12.55 -2.87 6.01
N ILE A 141 11.44 -3.01 5.30
CA ILE A 141 10.84 -1.97 4.46
C ILE A 141 9.41 -1.73 4.99
N THR A 142 9.09 -0.48 5.25
CA THR A 142 7.73 -0.07 5.65
C THR A 142 6.90 0.17 4.40
N PHE A 143 5.69 -0.37 4.40
CA PHE A 143 4.69 -0.19 3.36
C PHE A 143 3.54 0.66 3.90
N ASP A 144 3.21 1.71 3.18
CA ASP A 144 1.96 2.46 3.26
C ASP A 144 1.18 2.12 1.99
N ASP A 145 0.23 1.21 2.14
CA ASP A 145 -0.42 0.49 1.06
C ASP A 145 -1.90 0.87 0.98
N TRP A 146 -2.34 1.36 -0.18
CA TRP A 146 -3.70 1.80 -0.41
C TRP A 146 -4.33 1.02 -1.55
N ILE A 147 -5.52 0.48 -1.31
CA ILE A 147 -6.35 -0.17 -2.33
C ILE A 147 -7.60 0.69 -2.52
N PHE A 148 -7.91 1.01 -3.77
CA PHE A 148 -9.10 1.80 -4.15
C PHE A 148 -9.97 1.00 -5.09
N MET A 149 -11.18 0.67 -4.65
CA MET A 149 -12.19 0.03 -5.47
C MET A 149 -12.64 0.99 -6.58
N GLN A 150 -12.64 0.52 -7.82
CA GLN A 150 -13.08 1.29 -8.99
C GLN A 150 -14.51 0.89 -9.38
N ASP A 151 -14.78 -0.40 -9.36
CA ASP A 151 -16.07 -1.03 -9.57
C ASP A 151 -16.09 -2.40 -8.85
N GLU A 152 -17.15 -3.20 -9.04
CA GLU A 152 -17.32 -4.50 -8.39
C GLU A 152 -16.21 -5.51 -8.71
N ARG A 153 -15.48 -5.33 -9.80
CA ARG A 153 -14.43 -6.23 -10.28
C ARG A 153 -13.02 -5.68 -10.16
N VAL A 154 -12.86 -4.37 -10.27
CA VAL A 154 -11.54 -3.74 -10.41
C VAL A 154 -11.19 -2.92 -9.18
N ALA A 155 -10.00 -3.16 -8.64
CA ALA A 155 -9.38 -2.27 -7.66
C ALA A 155 -7.94 -1.93 -8.06
N ILE A 156 -7.52 -0.73 -7.71
CA ILE A 156 -6.16 -0.24 -7.92
C ILE A 156 -5.48 -0.12 -6.56
N ASN A 157 -4.30 -0.72 -6.46
CA ASN A 157 -3.44 -0.61 -5.31
C ASN A 157 -2.24 0.27 -5.61
N ARG A 158 -1.87 1.06 -4.63
CA ARG A 158 -0.66 1.86 -4.65
C ARG A 158 0.02 1.84 -3.30
N ALA A 159 1.21 1.24 -3.23
CA ALA A 159 1.99 1.15 -2.01
C ALA A 159 3.26 2.01 -2.09
N THR A 160 3.44 2.90 -1.11
CA THR A 160 4.69 3.62 -0.90
C THR A 160 5.59 2.78 0.01
N MET A 161 6.79 2.50 -0.47
CA MET A 161 7.81 1.75 0.25
C MET A 161 8.85 2.70 0.83
N THR A 162 9.06 2.65 2.15
CA THR A 162 10.01 3.51 2.83
C THR A 162 11.02 2.72 3.65
N LYS A 163 12.23 3.28 3.78
CA LYS A 163 13.26 2.81 4.70
C LYS A 163 13.80 3.99 5.48
N PHE A 164 13.78 3.89 6.81
CA PHE A 164 14.17 4.99 7.70
C PHE A 164 13.44 6.31 7.38
N GLY A 165 12.13 6.23 7.02
CA GLY A 165 11.32 7.39 6.65
C GLY A 165 11.58 7.95 5.24
N ILE A 166 12.50 7.37 4.46
CA ILE A 166 12.83 7.82 3.11
C ILE A 166 12.15 6.90 2.10
N LYS A 167 11.39 7.44 1.15
CA LYS A 167 10.81 6.68 0.03
C LYS A 167 11.91 6.03 -0.79
N VAL A 168 11.85 4.71 -0.96
CA VAL A 168 12.82 3.91 -1.73
C VAL A 168 12.22 3.32 -3.00
N ALA A 169 10.91 3.01 -2.98
CA ALA A 169 10.20 2.46 -4.12
C ALA A 169 8.70 2.77 -4.02
N GLU A 170 7.98 2.46 -5.08
CA GLU A 170 6.53 2.50 -5.16
C GLU A 170 6.05 1.27 -5.94
N LEU A 171 4.97 0.65 -5.48
CA LEU A 171 4.32 -0.45 -6.14
C LEU A 171 2.93 0.00 -6.58
N THR A 172 2.57 -0.27 -7.84
CA THR A 172 1.21 -0.08 -8.34
C THR A 172 0.71 -1.42 -8.85
N VAL A 173 -0.49 -1.83 -8.41
CA VAL A 173 -1.11 -3.11 -8.78
C VAL A 173 -2.54 -2.86 -9.22
N MET A 174 -2.97 -3.54 -10.26
CA MET A 174 -4.37 -3.65 -10.64
C MET A 174 -4.86 -5.05 -10.25
N PHE A 175 -5.93 -5.11 -9.48
CA PHE A 175 -6.65 -6.33 -9.16
C PHE A 175 -7.90 -6.43 -10.03
N VAL A 176 -8.19 -7.63 -10.52
CA VAL A 176 -9.40 -7.94 -11.27
C VAL A 176 -10.00 -9.22 -10.70
N LYS A 177 -11.18 -9.08 -10.11
CA LYS A 177 -11.96 -10.21 -9.59
C LYS A 177 -12.63 -10.97 -10.72
N ASP A 178 -12.61 -12.31 -10.67
CA ASP A 178 -13.26 -13.19 -11.65
C ASP A 178 -14.78 -13.09 -11.61
#